data_3865ebec730b80023d7266263339c5b5
#
_entry.id   3865ebec730b80023d7266263339c5b5
#
_cell.length_a   1.000
_cell.length_b   1.000
_cell.length_c   1.000
_cell.angle_alpha   90.00
_cell.angle_beta   90.00
_cell.angle_gamma   90.00
#
_symmetry.space_group_name_H-M   'P 1'
#
loop_
_entity.id
_entity.type
_entity.pdbx_description
1 polymer ?
#
loop_
_entity_poly.entity_id
_entity_poly.type
_entity_poly.pdbx_seq_one_letter_code
_entity_poly.pdbx_strand_id
1 'polypeptide(L)'
;IIGNGTGANSKVVFIDRGSSSGVEKGMAVITPDGIVGKVIQAYPTAAQVLLITDSTFAAGVISQKNRVHGTIRGQGGPTCTVEYVQNEEKVDKDEWFFTSGDDRVFPKGLPVGQAAVVRQGRATKEIFVAPSGLQGGFEEVLVVLEGVHQLIPDPAQAGASLHIMPPPPADATTPNSSTAVAPGSGTDADRLMDKYKKIGTVEGVQYGSGGRSPNFNIDPDRVRAQQQQQQQQAAGAASGGQQQPAPVNPPAPGAAAERKVPERP
;
A
#
# COMPACT_ATOMS: atom_id res chain seq x y z
N ILE A 1 -30.20 -25.17 -10.56
CA ILE A 1 -29.39 -25.54 -9.38
C ILE A 1 -29.61 -27.02 -9.08
N ILE A 2 -28.53 -27.74 -8.77
CA ILE A 2 -28.57 -29.19 -8.52
C ILE A 2 -28.40 -29.57 -7.03
N GLY A 3 -28.04 -28.66 -6.17
CA GLY A 3 -27.91 -28.95 -4.75
C GLY A 3 -27.40 -27.82 -3.90
N ASN A 4 -27.55 -27.97 -2.61
CA ASN A 4 -27.03 -27.06 -1.60
C ASN A 4 -25.78 -27.64 -0.91
N GLY A 5 -24.83 -26.81 -0.56
CA GLY A 5 -23.65 -27.23 0.19
C GLY A 5 -24.01 -27.70 1.62
N THR A 6 -23.28 -28.66 2.12
CA THR A 6 -23.58 -29.39 3.38
C THR A 6 -23.05 -28.71 4.66
N GLY A 7 -22.46 -27.53 4.58
CA GLY A 7 -21.97 -26.81 5.77
C GLY A 7 -23.07 -26.04 6.49
N ALA A 8 -23.20 -26.20 7.80
CA ALA A 8 -24.24 -25.53 8.60
C ALA A 8 -24.20 -23.99 8.51
N ASN A 9 -23.04 -23.40 8.26
CA ASN A 9 -22.83 -21.94 8.11
C ASN A 9 -22.44 -21.53 6.69
N SER A 10 -22.22 -22.46 5.78
CA SER A 10 -21.80 -22.18 4.42
C SER A 10 -23.03 -22.04 3.51
N LYS A 11 -23.23 -20.87 2.97
CA LYS A 11 -24.29 -20.58 2.00
C LYS A 11 -23.74 -20.80 0.59
N VAL A 12 -23.66 -22.09 0.19
CA VAL A 12 -23.09 -22.51 -1.07
C VAL A 12 -24.12 -23.37 -1.82
N VAL A 13 -24.23 -23.16 -3.14
CA VAL A 13 -25.07 -23.97 -4.02
C VAL A 13 -24.24 -24.53 -5.18
N PHE A 14 -24.71 -25.63 -5.75
CA PHE A 14 -24.13 -26.23 -6.95
C PHE A 14 -25.03 -25.97 -8.16
N ILE A 15 -24.42 -25.60 -9.27
CA ILE A 15 -25.07 -25.44 -10.57
C ILE A 15 -24.62 -26.54 -11.52
N ASP A 16 -25.44 -26.88 -12.50
CA ASP A 16 -25.24 -27.95 -13.50
C ASP A 16 -24.42 -27.50 -14.73
N ARG A 17 -23.63 -26.45 -14.57
CA ARG A 17 -22.70 -25.93 -15.57
C ARG A 17 -21.33 -25.76 -14.95
N GLY A 18 -20.30 -26.17 -15.67
CA GLY A 18 -18.94 -26.10 -15.22
C GLY A 18 -17.97 -25.61 -16.27
N SER A 19 -16.71 -25.96 -16.13
CA SER A 19 -15.65 -25.49 -17.03
C SER A 19 -15.87 -25.92 -18.50
N SER A 20 -16.52 -27.07 -18.77
CA SER A 20 -16.91 -27.46 -20.12
C SER A 20 -17.89 -26.48 -20.81
N SER A 21 -18.59 -25.67 -20.01
CA SER A 21 -19.52 -24.62 -20.48
C SER A 21 -18.92 -23.22 -20.38
N GLY A 22 -17.61 -23.10 -20.16
CA GLY A 22 -16.92 -21.81 -20.02
C GLY A 22 -17.04 -21.18 -18.63
N VAL A 23 -17.56 -21.91 -17.63
CA VAL A 23 -17.65 -21.38 -16.26
C VAL A 23 -16.30 -21.47 -15.57
N GLU A 24 -15.84 -20.34 -15.03
CA GLU A 24 -14.57 -20.21 -14.32
C GLU A 24 -14.78 -19.68 -12.91
N LYS A 25 -13.75 -19.90 -12.06
CA LYS A 25 -13.73 -19.34 -10.71
C LYS A 25 -13.72 -17.80 -10.78
N GLY A 26 -14.53 -17.18 -9.93
CA GLY A 26 -14.65 -15.72 -9.84
C GLY A 26 -15.79 -15.15 -10.66
N MET A 27 -16.44 -15.91 -11.55
CA MET A 27 -17.55 -15.43 -12.35
C MET A 27 -18.77 -15.09 -11.50
N ALA A 28 -19.45 -14.01 -11.87
CA ALA A 28 -20.68 -13.57 -11.23
C ALA A 28 -21.84 -14.49 -11.58
N VAL A 29 -22.71 -14.75 -10.60
CA VAL A 29 -23.94 -15.50 -10.76
C VAL A 29 -25.11 -14.61 -10.40
N ILE A 30 -26.09 -14.49 -11.30
CA ILE A 30 -27.20 -13.58 -11.22
C ILE A 30 -28.54 -14.26 -11.50
N THR A 31 -29.63 -13.65 -11.07
CA THR A 31 -31.00 -13.87 -11.52
C THR A 31 -31.51 -12.61 -12.20
N PRO A 32 -32.69 -12.62 -12.81
CA PRO A 32 -33.30 -11.40 -13.31
C PRO A 32 -33.53 -10.33 -12.24
N ASP A 33 -33.69 -10.72 -10.98
CA ASP A 33 -33.93 -9.84 -9.83
C ASP A 33 -32.66 -9.25 -9.23
N GLY A 34 -31.48 -9.85 -9.50
CA GLY A 34 -30.23 -9.35 -8.99
C GLY A 34 -29.13 -10.38 -8.82
N ILE A 35 -28.07 -9.98 -8.09
CA ILE A 35 -26.95 -10.87 -7.84
C ILE A 35 -27.31 -11.98 -6.83
N VAL A 36 -26.86 -13.19 -7.15
CA VAL A 36 -26.99 -14.38 -6.30
C VAL A 36 -25.69 -14.67 -5.55
N GLY A 37 -24.57 -14.56 -6.26
CA GLY A 37 -23.28 -14.87 -5.70
C GLY A 37 -22.15 -14.91 -6.73
N LYS A 38 -21.07 -15.64 -6.39
CA LYS A 38 -19.92 -15.83 -7.28
C LYS A 38 -19.45 -17.27 -7.30
N VAL A 39 -18.89 -17.72 -8.42
CA VAL A 39 -18.30 -19.04 -8.55
C VAL A 39 -17.00 -19.11 -7.73
N ILE A 40 -16.92 -20.07 -6.81
CA ILE A 40 -15.72 -20.32 -6.00
C ILE A 40 -14.91 -21.50 -6.50
N GLN A 41 -15.57 -22.47 -7.15
CA GLN A 41 -14.92 -23.63 -7.74
C GLN A 41 -15.68 -24.09 -9.00
N ALA A 42 -14.96 -24.33 -10.09
CA ALA A 42 -15.52 -24.92 -11.29
C ALA A 42 -14.98 -26.36 -11.47
N TYR A 43 -15.90 -27.29 -11.72
CA TYR A 43 -15.65 -28.67 -12.10
C TYR A 43 -16.02 -28.84 -13.58
N PRO A 44 -15.72 -29.96 -14.25
CA PRO A 44 -16.03 -30.11 -15.66
C PRO A 44 -17.51 -29.90 -16.01
N THR A 45 -18.43 -30.48 -15.23
CA THR A 45 -19.88 -30.46 -15.50
C THR A 45 -20.71 -29.67 -14.48
N ALA A 46 -20.10 -29.18 -13.40
CA ALA A 46 -20.76 -28.47 -12.34
C ALA A 46 -19.89 -27.31 -11.84
N ALA A 47 -20.50 -26.35 -11.13
CA ALA A 47 -19.72 -25.35 -10.40
C ALA A 47 -20.35 -25.06 -9.04
N GLN A 48 -19.49 -24.65 -8.13
CA GLN A 48 -19.83 -24.27 -6.75
C GLN A 48 -19.93 -22.75 -6.65
N VAL A 49 -21.08 -22.27 -6.21
CA VAL A 49 -21.42 -20.84 -6.10
C VAL A 49 -21.55 -20.45 -4.65
N LEU A 50 -20.81 -19.43 -4.23
CA LEU A 50 -20.92 -18.79 -2.93
C LEU A 50 -22.04 -17.75 -3.00
N LEU A 51 -23.04 -17.88 -2.15
CA LEU A 51 -24.15 -16.95 -2.11
C LEU A 51 -23.76 -15.63 -1.47
N ILE A 52 -24.43 -14.54 -1.87
CA ILE A 52 -24.23 -13.20 -1.32
C ILE A 52 -24.45 -13.13 0.21
N THR A 53 -25.27 -14.04 0.74
CA THR A 53 -25.59 -14.11 2.18
C THR A 53 -24.52 -14.84 3.01
N ASP A 54 -23.53 -15.46 2.38
CA ASP A 54 -22.43 -16.10 3.09
C ASP A 54 -21.52 -15.08 3.79
N SER A 55 -21.06 -15.38 4.99
CA SER A 55 -20.23 -14.48 5.79
C SER A 55 -18.85 -14.20 5.18
N THR A 56 -18.39 -15.05 4.27
CA THR A 56 -17.12 -14.86 3.53
C THR A 56 -17.31 -14.13 2.19
N PHE A 57 -18.58 -13.86 1.80
CA PHE A 57 -18.87 -13.12 0.60
C PHE A 57 -18.62 -11.63 0.82
N ALA A 58 -17.98 -11.00 -0.15
CA ALA A 58 -17.85 -9.55 -0.24
C ALA A 58 -17.90 -9.09 -1.69
N ALA A 59 -18.53 -7.94 -1.94
CA ALA A 59 -18.59 -7.29 -3.24
C ALA A 59 -18.69 -5.76 -3.09
N GLY A 60 -18.16 -5.03 -4.08
CA GLY A 60 -18.29 -3.57 -4.14
C GLY A 60 -19.69 -3.16 -4.58
N VAL A 61 -20.30 -2.22 -3.86
CA VAL A 61 -21.63 -1.70 -4.15
C VAL A 61 -21.69 -0.18 -4.16
N ILE A 62 -22.68 0.34 -4.83
CA ILE A 62 -22.95 1.78 -4.94
C ILE A 62 -24.44 2.05 -4.77
N SER A 63 -24.80 3.09 -4.01
CA SER A 63 -26.19 3.50 -3.83
C SER A 63 -26.73 4.17 -5.10
N GLN A 64 -28.03 4.07 -5.32
CA GLN A 64 -28.70 4.61 -6.51
C GLN A 64 -28.72 6.13 -6.55
N LYS A 65 -29.13 6.76 -5.45
CA LYS A 65 -29.39 8.21 -5.39
C LYS A 65 -28.10 9.01 -5.28
N ASN A 66 -27.35 8.76 -4.22
CA ASN A 66 -26.21 9.58 -3.85
C ASN A 66 -24.86 9.02 -4.32
N ARG A 67 -24.88 7.87 -5.00
CA ARG A 67 -23.68 7.20 -5.51
C ARG A 67 -22.66 6.85 -4.42
N VAL A 68 -23.16 6.59 -3.21
CA VAL A 68 -22.34 6.24 -2.06
C VAL A 68 -21.73 4.87 -2.28
N HIS A 69 -20.40 4.78 -2.20
CA HIS A 69 -19.65 3.54 -2.32
C HIS A 69 -19.60 2.80 -0.99
N GLY A 70 -19.67 1.48 -1.04
CA GLY A 70 -19.55 0.61 0.11
C GLY A 70 -19.18 -0.81 -0.30
N THR A 71 -18.97 -1.66 0.67
CA THR A 71 -18.75 -3.10 0.46
C THR A 71 -19.87 -3.87 1.10
N ILE A 72 -20.62 -4.64 0.31
CA ILE A 72 -21.62 -5.56 0.85
C ILE A 72 -20.96 -6.84 1.33
N ARG A 73 -21.37 -7.31 2.50
CA ARG A 73 -20.93 -8.55 3.11
C ARG A 73 -22.12 -9.36 3.61
N GLY A 74 -22.11 -10.66 3.37
CA GLY A 74 -23.08 -11.58 3.94
C GLY A 74 -22.89 -11.77 5.44
N GLN A 75 -23.96 -12.12 6.14
CA GLN A 75 -23.92 -12.38 7.58
C GLN A 75 -24.31 -13.82 7.95
N GLY A 76 -24.42 -14.71 6.96
CA GLY A 76 -24.93 -16.07 7.16
C GLY A 76 -26.45 -16.16 7.36
N GLY A 77 -27.14 -15.01 7.47
CA GLY A 77 -28.58 -14.84 7.56
C GLY A 77 -29.24 -14.49 6.22
N PRO A 78 -30.52 -14.08 6.23
CA PRO A 78 -31.24 -13.66 5.03
C PRO A 78 -30.87 -12.26 4.55
N THR A 79 -30.15 -11.48 5.35
CA THR A 79 -29.74 -10.11 5.06
C THR A 79 -28.24 -10.00 4.94
N CYS A 80 -27.79 -8.97 4.21
CA CYS A 80 -26.40 -8.59 4.08
C CYS A 80 -26.17 -7.23 4.74
N THR A 81 -24.92 -6.87 5.03
CA THR A 81 -24.57 -5.55 5.56
C THR A 81 -23.66 -4.83 4.57
N VAL A 82 -23.93 -3.55 4.33
CA VAL A 82 -23.00 -2.66 3.62
C VAL A 82 -22.16 -1.94 4.65
N GLU A 83 -20.85 -2.10 4.52
CA GLU A 83 -19.81 -1.55 5.39
C GLU A 83 -19.03 -0.46 4.63
N TYR A 84 -18.18 0.30 5.37
CA TYR A 84 -17.31 1.36 4.86
C TYR A 84 -18.05 2.59 4.30
N VAL A 85 -19.31 2.80 4.67
CA VAL A 85 -20.06 4.02 4.37
C VAL A 85 -19.83 5.03 5.49
N GLN A 86 -19.39 6.24 5.14
CA GLN A 86 -19.13 7.29 6.13
C GLN A 86 -20.43 7.82 6.74
N ASN A 87 -20.38 8.28 8.00
CA ASN A 87 -21.57 8.76 8.68
C ASN A 87 -22.18 10.04 8.06
N GLU A 88 -21.37 10.82 7.33
CA GLU A 88 -21.78 12.04 6.63
C GLU A 88 -22.57 11.76 5.35
N GLU A 89 -22.34 10.60 4.73
CA GLU A 89 -22.98 10.22 3.49
C GLU A 89 -24.46 9.90 3.72
N LYS A 90 -25.32 10.36 2.82
CA LYS A 90 -26.77 10.16 2.93
C LYS A 90 -27.16 8.88 2.21
N VAL A 91 -27.73 7.94 2.94
CA VAL A 91 -28.39 6.75 2.41
C VAL A 91 -29.76 6.65 3.06
N ASP A 92 -30.78 6.58 2.24
CA ASP A 92 -32.18 6.48 2.69
C ASP A 92 -32.58 5.03 2.90
N LYS A 93 -33.61 4.84 3.73
CA LYS A 93 -34.28 3.55 3.81
C LYS A 93 -34.96 3.26 2.45
N ASP A 94 -35.03 1.98 2.09
CA ASP A 94 -35.58 1.46 0.83
C ASP A 94 -34.80 1.93 -0.43
N GLU A 95 -33.59 2.51 -0.27
CA GLU A 95 -32.72 2.86 -1.36
C GLU A 95 -32.09 1.61 -1.99
N TRP A 96 -32.01 1.60 -3.32
CA TRP A 96 -31.40 0.50 -4.06
C TRP A 96 -29.87 0.59 -4.07
N PHE A 97 -29.26 -0.57 -3.93
CA PHE A 97 -27.83 -0.77 -4.15
C PHE A 97 -27.58 -1.57 -5.42
N PHE A 98 -26.54 -1.18 -6.15
CA PHE A 98 -26.08 -1.83 -7.37
C PHE A 98 -24.60 -2.18 -7.22
N THR A 99 -24.11 -3.13 -8.02
CA THR A 99 -22.67 -3.42 -8.07
C THR A 99 -21.89 -2.22 -8.58
N SER A 100 -20.77 -1.90 -7.95
CA SER A 100 -19.90 -0.78 -8.34
C SER A 100 -18.98 -1.11 -9.51
N GLY A 101 -18.61 -2.39 -9.66
CA GLY A 101 -17.62 -2.87 -10.63
C GLY A 101 -16.17 -2.79 -10.12
N ASP A 102 -15.93 -2.24 -8.93
CA ASP A 102 -14.58 -1.99 -8.40
C ASP A 102 -13.86 -3.29 -8.02
N ASP A 103 -14.61 -4.33 -7.65
CA ASP A 103 -14.08 -5.65 -7.29
C ASP A 103 -13.67 -6.52 -8.48
N ARG A 104 -13.93 -6.06 -9.71
CA ARG A 104 -13.65 -6.78 -10.97
C ARG A 104 -14.29 -8.18 -11.09
N VAL A 105 -15.16 -8.54 -10.17
CA VAL A 105 -15.93 -9.79 -10.18
C VAL A 105 -17.30 -9.54 -10.80
N PHE A 106 -17.97 -8.49 -10.33
CA PHE A 106 -19.29 -8.14 -10.80
C PHE A 106 -19.22 -6.98 -11.79
N PRO A 107 -19.85 -7.09 -12.98
CA PRO A 107 -20.08 -5.94 -13.84
C PRO A 107 -20.82 -4.85 -13.09
N LYS A 108 -20.52 -3.60 -13.40
CA LYS A 108 -21.19 -2.44 -12.79
C LYS A 108 -22.66 -2.40 -13.15
N GLY A 109 -23.52 -2.08 -12.16
CA GLY A 109 -24.93 -1.78 -12.37
C GLY A 109 -25.86 -2.98 -12.22
N LEU A 110 -25.42 -4.13 -11.74
CA LEU A 110 -26.30 -5.23 -11.39
C LEU A 110 -27.03 -4.92 -10.08
N PRO A 111 -28.36 -5.14 -9.99
CA PRO A 111 -29.09 -4.92 -8.75
C PRO A 111 -28.62 -5.90 -7.66
N VAL A 112 -28.48 -5.36 -6.47
CA VAL A 112 -28.02 -6.09 -5.27
C VAL A 112 -29.16 -6.29 -4.29
N GLY A 113 -29.90 -5.20 -4.00
CA GLY A 113 -31.02 -5.22 -3.07
C GLY A 113 -31.34 -3.83 -2.52
N GLN A 114 -32.28 -3.80 -1.57
CA GLN A 114 -32.74 -2.57 -0.95
C GLN A 114 -32.26 -2.44 0.50
N ALA A 115 -31.98 -1.20 0.92
CA ALA A 115 -31.64 -0.86 2.29
C ALA A 115 -32.86 -1.06 3.22
N ALA A 116 -32.88 -2.15 3.98
CA ALA A 116 -33.96 -2.40 4.92
C ALA A 116 -33.84 -1.57 6.19
N VAL A 117 -32.63 -1.42 6.71
CA VAL A 117 -32.33 -0.66 7.93
C VAL A 117 -31.03 0.10 7.74
N VAL A 118 -31.02 1.38 8.11
CA VAL A 118 -29.83 2.23 8.14
C VAL A 118 -29.57 2.64 9.58
N ARG A 119 -28.39 2.30 10.13
CA ARG A 119 -27.95 2.66 11.48
C ARG A 119 -26.68 3.48 11.43
N GLN A 120 -26.58 4.48 12.29
CA GLN A 120 -25.33 5.18 12.50
C GLN A 120 -24.46 4.38 13.47
N GLY A 121 -23.27 3.99 13.04
CA GLY A 121 -22.25 3.41 13.88
C GLY A 121 -21.32 4.47 14.48
N ARG A 122 -20.27 4.06 15.19
CA ARG A 122 -19.31 4.98 15.81
C ARG A 122 -18.46 5.74 14.78
N ALA A 123 -18.04 5.08 13.74
CA ALA A 123 -17.19 5.65 12.68
C ALA A 123 -17.86 5.59 11.29
N THR A 124 -18.56 4.50 11.00
CA THR A 124 -19.21 4.23 9.73
C THR A 124 -20.65 3.81 9.93
N LYS A 125 -21.51 4.02 8.93
CA LYS A 125 -22.87 3.52 8.93
C LYS A 125 -22.89 2.00 8.72
N GLU A 126 -23.84 1.35 9.38
CA GLU A 126 -24.21 -0.04 9.15
C GLU A 126 -25.56 -0.06 8.42
N ILE A 127 -25.55 -0.54 7.20
CA ILE A 127 -26.74 -0.59 6.35
C ILE A 127 -27.08 -2.04 6.08
N PHE A 128 -28.22 -2.47 6.59
CA PHE A 128 -28.73 -3.82 6.33
C PHE A 128 -29.50 -3.83 5.02
N VAL A 129 -29.09 -4.69 4.10
CA VAL A 129 -29.66 -4.84 2.78
C VAL A 129 -30.36 -6.18 2.64
N ALA A 130 -31.56 -6.15 2.12
CA ALA A 130 -32.26 -7.35 1.70
C ALA A 130 -31.89 -7.68 0.25
N PRO A 131 -31.12 -8.76 -0.03
CA PRO A 131 -30.68 -9.10 -1.37
C PRO A 131 -31.88 -9.46 -2.26
N SER A 132 -31.98 -8.83 -3.42
CA SER A 132 -33.11 -9.05 -4.33
C SER A 132 -33.05 -10.36 -5.09
N GLY A 133 -31.86 -10.80 -5.50
CA GLY A 133 -31.67 -12.02 -6.27
C GLY A 133 -32.03 -13.33 -5.57
N LEU A 134 -32.30 -13.27 -4.25
CA LEU A 134 -32.68 -14.45 -3.45
C LEU A 134 -34.15 -14.44 -2.99
N GLN A 135 -34.90 -13.34 -3.18
CA GLN A 135 -36.24 -13.17 -2.60
C GLN A 135 -37.31 -14.07 -3.21
N GLY A 136 -37.20 -14.36 -4.51
CA GLY A 136 -38.18 -15.16 -5.25
C GLY A 136 -37.95 -16.68 -5.17
N GLY A 137 -36.90 -17.14 -4.43
CA GLY A 137 -36.35 -18.45 -4.67
C GLY A 137 -35.61 -18.48 -6.02
N PHE A 138 -34.60 -19.31 -6.15
CA PHE A 138 -33.86 -19.39 -7.41
C PHE A 138 -33.62 -20.84 -7.79
N GLU A 139 -34.36 -21.30 -8.79
CA GLU A 139 -34.13 -22.61 -9.42
C GLU A 139 -33.17 -22.48 -10.60
N GLU A 140 -33.28 -21.35 -11.33
CA GLU A 140 -32.44 -21.04 -12.46
C GLU A 140 -31.56 -19.82 -12.18
N VAL A 141 -30.32 -19.89 -12.65
CA VAL A 141 -29.34 -18.81 -12.52
C VAL A 141 -28.60 -18.61 -13.82
N LEU A 142 -28.15 -17.41 -14.06
CA LEU A 142 -27.27 -17.04 -15.18
C LEU A 142 -25.85 -16.84 -14.65
N VAL A 143 -24.88 -17.39 -15.37
CA VAL A 143 -23.47 -17.12 -15.11
C VAL A 143 -22.98 -16.09 -16.12
N VAL A 144 -22.39 -15.01 -15.64
CA VAL A 144 -21.81 -13.97 -16.48
C VAL A 144 -20.44 -14.44 -16.95
N LEU A 145 -20.35 -14.93 -18.18
CA LEU A 145 -19.11 -15.47 -18.76
C LEU A 145 -18.12 -14.37 -19.17
N GLU A 146 -18.64 -13.24 -19.68
CA GLU A 146 -17.83 -12.08 -20.02
C GLU A 146 -17.96 -11.02 -18.92
N GLY A 147 -17.20 -11.17 -17.88
CA GLY A 147 -17.09 -10.17 -16.80
C GLY A 147 -15.87 -9.27 -17.00
N VAL A 148 -15.70 -8.30 -16.11
CA VAL A 148 -14.52 -7.42 -16.03
C VAL A 148 -13.31 -8.20 -15.45
N HIS A 149 -13.23 -9.50 -15.75
CA HIS A 149 -12.07 -10.32 -15.36
C HIS A 149 -10.87 -9.90 -16.21
N GLN A 150 -10.32 -8.73 -15.92
CA GLN A 150 -8.96 -8.48 -16.36
C GLN A 150 -8.08 -9.45 -15.58
N LEU A 151 -7.61 -10.49 -16.25
CA LEU A 151 -6.45 -11.25 -15.82
C LEU A 151 -5.41 -10.22 -15.40
N ILE A 152 -5.12 -10.15 -14.11
CA ILE A 152 -3.93 -9.41 -13.66
C ILE A 152 -2.79 -10.16 -14.34
N PRO A 153 -2.04 -9.53 -15.26
CA PRO A 153 -0.93 -10.21 -15.89
C PRO A 153 -0.04 -10.75 -14.79
N ASP A 154 0.31 -12.03 -14.85
CA ASP A 154 1.25 -12.61 -13.90
C ASP A 154 2.47 -11.68 -13.83
N PRO A 155 2.88 -11.21 -12.65
CA PRO A 155 4.03 -10.32 -12.52
C PRO A 155 5.30 -10.90 -13.16
N ALA A 156 5.39 -12.23 -13.31
CA ALA A 156 6.43 -12.89 -14.08
C ALA A 156 6.33 -12.64 -15.59
N GLN A 157 5.15 -12.37 -16.14
CA GLN A 157 4.95 -12.01 -17.55
C GLN A 157 4.95 -10.49 -17.78
N ALA A 158 4.59 -9.70 -16.78
CA ALA A 158 4.66 -8.23 -16.83
C ALA A 158 6.11 -7.72 -17.00
N GLY A 159 7.09 -8.47 -16.52
CA GLY A 159 8.51 -8.16 -16.72
C GLY A 159 9.03 -8.33 -18.15
N ALA A 160 8.32 -9.08 -19.00
CA ALA A 160 8.72 -9.32 -20.38
C ALA A 160 8.22 -8.27 -21.38
N SER A 161 7.27 -7.40 -20.99
CA SER A 161 6.66 -6.42 -21.89
C SER A 161 6.89 -4.96 -21.51
N LEU A 162 7.66 -4.67 -20.46
CA LEU A 162 8.23 -3.35 -20.28
C LEU A 162 9.35 -3.17 -21.32
N HIS A 163 8.96 -2.81 -22.53
CA HIS A 163 9.86 -2.22 -23.50
C HIS A 163 10.23 -0.84 -22.94
N ILE A 164 11.21 -0.82 -22.04
CA ILE A 164 11.92 0.39 -21.72
C ILE A 164 12.64 0.72 -23.03
N MET A 165 12.09 1.67 -23.80
CA MET A 165 12.83 2.21 -24.93
C MET A 165 14.20 2.60 -24.38
N PRO A 166 15.30 2.05 -24.96
CA PRO A 166 16.62 2.52 -24.57
C PRO A 166 16.63 4.04 -24.76
N PRO A 167 17.27 4.79 -23.86
CA PRO A 167 17.40 6.23 -24.05
C PRO A 167 17.93 6.45 -25.48
N PRO A 168 17.44 7.47 -26.21
CA PRO A 168 17.91 7.76 -27.53
C PRO A 168 19.44 7.80 -27.50
N PRO A 169 20.15 7.18 -28.48
CA PRO A 169 21.60 7.24 -28.53
C PRO A 169 22.01 8.70 -28.42
N ALA A 170 22.86 9.00 -27.44
CA ALA A 170 23.47 10.34 -27.37
C ALA A 170 24.07 10.61 -28.74
N ASP A 171 23.58 11.65 -29.40
CA ASP A 171 24.06 12.04 -30.73
C ASP A 171 25.58 12.08 -30.69
N ALA A 172 26.22 11.21 -31.45
CA ALA A 172 27.67 11.04 -31.51
C ALA A 172 28.39 12.23 -32.16
N THR A 173 27.77 13.39 -32.19
CA THR A 173 28.27 14.60 -32.87
C THR A 173 28.36 15.85 -32.00
N THR A 174 28.42 15.72 -30.68
CA THR A 174 28.89 16.84 -29.86
C THR A 174 30.29 16.55 -29.37
N PRO A 175 31.31 17.29 -29.87
CA PRO A 175 32.64 17.22 -29.32
C PRO A 175 32.54 17.70 -27.84
N ASN A 176 33.11 16.88 -26.99
CA ASN A 176 33.40 17.07 -25.57
C ASN A 176 33.55 18.56 -25.18
N SER A 177 32.44 19.24 -24.94
CA SER A 177 32.46 20.50 -24.23
C SER A 177 32.05 20.24 -22.80
N SER A 178 33.05 20.11 -21.94
CA SER A 178 32.93 20.29 -20.51
C SER A 178 32.47 21.75 -20.25
N THR A 179 31.21 22.01 -20.55
CA THR A 179 30.59 23.28 -20.19
C THR A 179 30.21 23.14 -18.73
N ALA A 180 31.04 23.69 -17.88
CA ALA A 180 30.68 24.00 -16.51
C ALA A 180 29.33 24.70 -16.56
N VAL A 181 28.28 24.06 -16.04
CA VAL A 181 26.96 24.67 -15.90
C VAL A 181 27.13 25.93 -15.07
N ALA A 182 26.84 27.06 -15.63
CA ALA A 182 26.93 28.34 -14.95
C ALA A 182 26.06 28.27 -13.67
N PRO A 183 26.54 28.74 -12.50
CA PRO A 183 25.76 28.74 -11.28
C PRO A 183 24.58 29.68 -11.43
N GLY A 184 23.39 29.14 -11.70
CA GLY A 184 22.16 29.93 -11.78
C GLY A 184 21.04 29.38 -12.65
N SER A 185 21.24 28.32 -13.43
CA SER A 185 20.24 27.82 -14.41
C SER A 185 19.42 26.59 -13.93
N GLY A 186 19.55 26.19 -12.67
CA GLY A 186 18.77 25.08 -12.10
C GLY A 186 17.38 25.53 -11.64
N THR A 187 16.44 24.59 -11.63
CA THR A 187 15.12 24.77 -11.02
C THR A 187 15.25 24.98 -9.51
N ASP A 188 14.19 25.48 -8.85
CA ASP A 188 14.20 25.61 -7.38
C ASP A 188 14.42 24.26 -6.69
N ALA A 189 13.99 23.15 -7.31
CA ALA A 189 14.25 21.81 -6.83
C ALA A 189 15.75 21.44 -6.88
N ASP A 190 16.45 21.82 -7.94
CA ASP A 190 17.89 21.58 -8.07
C ASP A 190 18.68 22.37 -7.03
N ARG A 191 18.29 23.62 -6.78
CA ARG A 191 18.89 24.47 -5.73
C ARG A 191 18.70 23.88 -4.33
N LEU A 192 17.50 23.32 -4.06
CA LEU A 192 17.21 22.65 -2.80
C LEU A 192 18.05 21.37 -2.63
N MET A 193 18.14 20.57 -3.67
CA MET A 193 18.97 19.35 -3.71
C MET A 193 20.45 19.66 -3.45
N ASP A 194 20.98 20.70 -4.07
CA ASP A 194 22.36 21.11 -3.86
C ASP A 194 22.60 21.62 -2.44
N LYS A 195 21.65 22.34 -1.86
CA LYS A 195 21.70 22.75 -0.45
C LYS A 195 21.76 21.54 0.49
N TYR A 196 20.90 20.54 0.28
CA TYR A 196 20.91 19.33 1.10
C TYR A 196 22.14 18.47 0.93
N LYS A 197 22.70 18.37 -0.28
CA LYS A 197 24.00 17.69 -0.52
C LYS A 197 25.14 18.40 0.23
N LYS A 198 25.17 19.73 0.22
CA LYS A 198 26.16 20.52 0.97
C LYS A 198 26.06 20.31 2.47
N ILE A 199 24.86 20.26 3.05
CA ILE A 199 24.63 19.99 4.47
C ILE A 199 25.12 18.58 4.84
N GLY A 200 24.79 17.56 4.05
CA GLY A 200 25.23 16.19 4.29
C GLY A 200 26.75 16.04 4.28
N THR A 201 27.43 16.70 3.34
CA THR A 201 28.91 16.66 3.27
C THR A 201 29.60 17.38 4.45
N VAL A 202 29.02 18.46 4.95
CA VAL A 202 29.56 19.20 6.11
C VAL A 202 29.39 18.43 7.42
N GLU A 203 28.27 17.69 7.57
CA GLU A 203 28.02 16.86 8.76
C GLU A 203 28.60 15.44 8.66
N GLY A 204 29.24 15.06 7.54
CA GLY A 204 29.83 13.74 7.34
C GLY A 204 28.79 12.61 7.26
N VAL A 205 27.54 12.92 6.91
CA VAL A 205 26.45 11.94 6.79
C VAL A 205 26.49 11.32 5.40
N GLN A 206 26.70 10.01 5.34
CA GLN A 206 26.66 9.24 4.10
C GLN A 206 25.27 8.62 3.92
N TYR A 207 24.66 8.84 2.76
CA TYR A 207 23.32 8.33 2.43
C TYR A 207 23.31 6.80 2.50
N GLY A 208 22.34 6.24 3.25
CA GLY A 208 22.18 4.78 3.38
C GLY A 208 22.96 4.11 4.54
N SER A 209 23.72 4.82 5.34
CA SER A 209 24.50 4.28 6.45
C SER A 209 23.77 4.25 7.80
N GLY A 210 22.46 4.16 7.87
CA GLY A 210 21.68 3.92 9.11
C GLY A 210 21.99 4.85 10.30
N GLY A 211 22.55 6.03 10.05
CA GLY A 211 23.00 6.98 11.04
C GLY A 211 21.97 8.05 11.41
N ARG A 212 22.37 8.96 12.28
CA ARG A 212 21.58 10.12 12.73
C ARG A 212 21.18 11.01 11.56
N SER A 213 19.92 11.44 11.52
CA SER A 213 19.44 12.38 10.50
C SER A 213 20.23 13.70 10.54
N PRO A 214 20.62 14.27 9.38
CA PRO A 214 21.32 15.55 9.33
C PRO A 214 20.42 16.68 9.85
N ASN A 215 21.04 17.68 10.45
CA ASN A 215 20.34 18.88 10.91
C ASN A 215 20.15 19.86 9.75
N PHE A 216 18.98 19.85 9.14
CA PHE A 216 18.66 20.70 7.99
C PHE A 216 18.52 22.20 8.29
N ASN A 217 18.64 22.61 9.55
CA ASN A 217 18.55 24.00 9.98
C ASN A 217 19.94 24.71 10.04
N ILE A 218 21.00 24.02 9.61
CA ILE A 218 22.35 24.55 9.61
C ILE A 218 22.61 25.29 8.28
N ASP A 219 23.25 26.45 8.36
CA ASP A 219 23.78 27.15 7.19
C ASP A 219 25.17 26.56 6.85
N PRO A 220 25.29 25.83 5.72
CA PRO A 220 26.54 25.10 5.37
C PRO A 220 27.71 26.05 5.13
N ASP A 221 27.46 27.26 4.69
CA ASP A 221 28.52 28.20 4.40
C ASP A 221 29.12 28.82 5.68
N ARG A 222 28.29 29.03 6.72
CA ARG A 222 28.77 29.45 8.05
C ARG A 222 29.64 28.39 8.75
N VAL A 223 29.24 27.11 8.65
CA VAL A 223 30.01 26.03 9.27
C VAL A 223 31.37 25.84 8.58
N ARG A 224 31.43 25.93 7.25
CA ARG A 224 32.69 25.91 6.50
C ARG A 224 33.61 27.06 6.86
N ALA A 225 33.08 28.27 6.99
CA ALA A 225 33.86 29.44 7.38
C ALA A 225 34.47 29.26 8.78
N GLN A 226 33.69 28.73 9.73
CA GLN A 226 34.20 28.44 11.08
C GLN A 226 35.28 27.34 11.12
N GLN A 227 35.10 26.29 10.33
CA GLN A 227 36.11 25.21 10.21
C GLN A 227 37.42 25.72 9.60
N GLN A 228 37.33 26.57 8.58
CA GLN A 228 38.52 27.19 7.97
C GLN A 228 39.26 28.14 8.94
N GLN A 229 38.53 28.92 9.74
CA GLN A 229 39.14 29.76 10.77
C GLN A 229 39.82 28.95 11.88
N GLN A 230 39.21 27.84 12.30
CA GLN A 230 39.83 26.95 13.29
C GLN A 230 41.09 26.27 12.73
N GLN A 231 41.11 25.85 11.47
CA GLN A 231 42.28 25.28 10.83
C GLN A 231 43.41 26.30 10.66
N GLN A 232 43.10 27.55 10.34
CA GLN A 232 44.09 28.63 10.25
C GLN A 232 44.70 29.00 11.63
N GLN A 233 43.86 28.99 12.69
CA GLN A 233 44.36 29.20 14.06
C GLN A 233 45.22 28.04 14.56
N ALA A 234 44.85 26.79 14.21
CA ALA A 234 45.67 25.62 14.54
C ALA A 234 46.99 25.57 13.79
N ALA A 235 47.01 26.00 12.53
CA ALA A 235 48.23 26.09 11.72
C ALA A 235 49.18 27.23 12.21
N GLY A 236 48.58 28.35 12.70
CA GLY A 236 49.35 29.46 13.29
C GLY A 236 49.97 29.11 14.66
N ALA A 237 49.37 28.20 15.39
CA ALA A 237 49.93 27.74 16.71
C ALA A 237 51.05 26.71 16.56
N ALA A 238 51.16 26.05 15.40
CA ALA A 238 52.18 25.03 15.16
C ALA A 238 53.56 25.60 14.66
N SER A 239 53.66 26.90 14.34
CA SER A 239 54.87 27.54 13.82
C SER A 239 55.65 28.36 14.84
N GLY A 240 55.25 28.37 16.10
CA GLY A 240 55.94 29.13 17.14
C GLY A 240 56.32 28.27 18.34
N GLY A 241 57.45 27.57 18.29
CA GLY A 241 57.92 26.88 19.49
C GLY A 241 58.96 25.79 19.27
N GLN A 242 60.12 26.14 18.71
CA GLN A 242 61.32 25.35 18.93
C GLN A 242 62.03 25.88 20.19
N GLN A 243 61.89 25.20 21.31
CA GLN A 243 62.82 25.27 22.43
C GLN A 243 63.17 23.85 22.89
N GLN A 244 64.52 23.57 22.85
CA GLN A 244 65.16 22.38 23.22
C GLN A 244 64.89 21.99 24.68
N PRO A 245 64.72 20.72 25.06
CA PRO A 245 64.74 20.30 26.46
C PRO A 245 66.14 19.81 26.87
N ALA A 246 66.57 20.27 28.03
CA ALA A 246 67.78 19.78 28.77
C ALA A 246 67.47 18.42 29.46
N PRO A 247 68.52 17.61 29.76
CA PRO A 247 68.37 16.24 30.22
C PRO A 247 68.01 16.13 31.69
N VAL A 248 67.14 15.25 32.07
CA VAL A 248 66.84 14.91 33.48
C VAL A 248 67.09 13.41 33.72
N ASN A 249 67.94 13.15 34.75
CA ASN A 249 68.30 11.85 35.29
C ASN A 249 67.09 11.08 35.91
N PRO A 250 67.21 9.74 36.00
CA PRO A 250 66.14 8.92 36.59
C PRO A 250 66.29 8.74 38.11
N PRO A 251 65.24 8.58 38.86
CA PRO A 251 65.27 8.03 40.21
C PRO A 251 64.92 6.55 40.26
N ALA A 252 65.61 5.86 41.23
CA ALA A 252 65.57 4.45 41.54
C ALA A 252 64.29 4.00 42.30
N PRO A 253 64.11 2.66 42.47
CA PRO A 253 62.82 2.05 42.80
C PRO A 253 62.57 1.88 44.30
N GLY A 254 61.33 1.75 44.70
CA GLY A 254 61.04 1.32 46.05
C GLY A 254 59.55 1.29 46.42
N ALA A 255 59.19 0.09 46.78
CA ALA A 255 58.27 -0.33 47.83
C ALA A 255 56.82 -0.51 47.53
N ALA A 256 56.45 -1.73 47.69
CA ALA A 256 55.16 -2.38 47.84
C ALA A 256 54.31 -1.87 49.04
N ALA A 257 53.03 -2.05 48.97
CA ALA A 257 52.11 -2.54 49.98
C ALA A 257 50.64 -2.34 49.51
N GLU A 258 49.98 -3.40 49.28
CA GLU A 258 49.00 -4.13 50.11
C GLU A 258 47.55 -3.58 50.13
N ARG A 259 46.71 -4.43 49.55
CA ARG A 259 45.35 -4.86 49.98
C ARG A 259 44.42 -3.92 50.74
N LYS A 260 43.21 -3.83 50.22
CA LYS A 260 42.01 -4.40 50.90
C LYS A 260 40.75 -4.28 50.06
N VAL A 261 40.12 -5.43 49.82
CA VAL A 261 38.69 -5.60 49.55
C VAL A 261 37.93 -5.49 50.88
N PRO A 262 36.72 -4.96 50.91
CA PRO A 262 35.68 -5.79 51.49
C PRO A 262 34.36 -5.84 50.67
N GLU A 263 33.78 -7.00 50.82
CA GLU A 263 32.45 -7.50 50.51
C GLU A 263 31.32 -6.65 51.07
N ARG A 264 30.21 -7.02 50.47
CA ARG A 264 28.80 -6.67 50.76
C ARG A 264 28.32 -6.91 52.22
N PRO A 265 27.12 -6.45 52.56
CA PRO A 265 25.89 -7.21 52.23
C PRO A 265 24.92 -6.50 51.31
#